data_79da22c52fa106b9fecec1aab7b18508
#
_entry.id   79da22c52fa106b9fecec1aab7b18508
#
_cell.length_a   1.000
_cell.length_b   1.000
_cell.length_c   1.000
_cell.angle_alpha   90.00
_cell.angle_beta   90.00
_cell.angle_gamma   90.00
#
_symmetry.space_group_name_H-M   'P 1'
#
loop_
_entity.id
_entity.type
_entity.pdbx_description
1 polymer ?
#
loop_
_entity_poly.entity_id
_entity_poly.type
_entity_poly.pdbx_seq_one_letter_code
_entity_poly.pdbx_strand_id
1 'polypeptide(L)'
;MTFSRQRWLFLIIILPVTVIIGCEDSEKTPDETVVPQDTTTKQDTFPSLGYDGPYYPDSVYYGREKYVEYYAGDLPIILSAPHGGRLTPDEIPDRTYGTTVTDDNTYELTKTVMDTMVARFGGRPHVILCRLKRTKLDANRDSVEAAQDDKYALRAWQEYHHYIGIAKKKIETDYGSGLFFDMHGHGRNPDGFYDLRNWLGYLLSGSELDLSDAVLNTNNFKNETSIRALVDSSSSSFIEVLRGANSFGAILDSLGFKSVPSVNDPGPDGMRYFSGGYNTVRHGSKNGGMISAIQVEAPKPGIRENQTTWSKYSSAFVSTIYIYYTRHLKRNLSN
;
A
#
# COMPACT_ATOMS: atom_id res chain seq x y z
N MET A 1 34.95 -28.26 -42.39
CA MET A 1 34.89 -28.93 -41.08
C MET A 1 33.43 -29.04 -40.71
N THR A 2 32.93 -30.24 -40.80
CA THR A 2 31.52 -30.63 -40.64
C THR A 2 31.21 -30.86 -39.18
N PHE A 3 30.11 -30.21 -38.65
CA PHE A 3 29.57 -30.57 -37.35
C PHE A 3 28.19 -31.23 -37.48
N SER A 4 28.16 -32.45 -36.97
CA SER A 4 27.10 -33.44 -36.93
C SER A 4 25.93 -32.96 -36.02
N ARG A 5 24.70 -33.10 -36.52
CA ARG A 5 23.47 -33.00 -35.75
C ARG A 5 23.14 -34.35 -35.13
N GLN A 6 23.09 -34.44 -33.82
CA GLN A 6 22.60 -35.62 -33.09
C GLN A 6 21.09 -35.42 -32.76
N ARG A 7 20.27 -36.32 -33.36
CA ARG A 7 18.83 -36.43 -33.11
C ARG A 7 18.63 -37.42 -31.96
N TRP A 8 17.86 -37.01 -30.94
CA TRP A 8 17.37 -37.92 -29.91
C TRP A 8 15.97 -38.41 -30.31
N LEU A 9 15.80 -39.74 -30.45
CA LEU A 9 14.53 -40.42 -30.59
C LEU A 9 13.94 -40.67 -29.19
N PHE A 10 12.70 -40.24 -28.99
CA PHE A 10 11.92 -40.71 -27.83
C PHE A 10 11.13 -41.95 -28.21
N LEU A 11 11.39 -43.04 -27.46
CA LEU A 11 10.69 -44.31 -27.58
C LEU A 11 9.44 -44.27 -26.69
N ILE A 12 8.25 -44.36 -27.28
CA ILE A 12 6.98 -44.49 -26.57
C ILE A 12 6.71 -45.97 -26.34
N ILE A 13 6.68 -46.40 -25.08
CA ILE A 13 6.29 -47.76 -24.68
C ILE A 13 4.80 -47.74 -24.34
N ILE A 14 4.01 -48.48 -25.13
CA ILE A 14 2.58 -48.73 -24.87
C ILE A 14 2.46 -50.09 -24.19
N LEU A 15 1.93 -50.11 -22.97
CA LEU A 15 1.57 -51.32 -22.24
C LEU A 15 0.08 -51.65 -22.43
N PRO A 16 -0.31 -52.87 -22.69
CA PRO A 16 -1.72 -53.22 -22.81
C PRO A 16 -2.37 -53.47 -21.45
N VAL A 17 -3.54 -52.93 -21.25
CA VAL A 17 -4.43 -53.20 -20.09
C VAL A 17 -5.24 -54.44 -20.38
N THR A 18 -5.07 -55.47 -19.58
CA THR A 18 -5.91 -56.69 -19.60
C THR A 18 -7.08 -56.50 -18.64
N VAL A 19 -8.30 -56.57 -19.18
CA VAL A 19 -9.53 -56.57 -18.38
C VAL A 19 -9.82 -58.02 -17.98
N ILE A 20 -9.94 -58.28 -16.70
CA ILE A 20 -10.46 -59.55 -16.16
C ILE A 20 -11.86 -59.26 -15.62
N ILE A 21 -12.85 -59.93 -16.23
CA ILE A 21 -14.24 -59.97 -15.79
C ILE A 21 -14.34 -61.21 -14.86
N GLY A 22 -14.70 -61.03 -13.62
CA GLY A 22 -15.10 -62.08 -12.70
C GLY A 22 -16.42 -61.75 -12.06
N CYS A 23 -17.44 -62.55 -12.40
CA CYS A 23 -18.72 -62.61 -11.65
C CYS A 23 -18.46 -63.56 -10.46
N GLU A 24 -18.96 -63.22 -9.28
CA GLU A 24 -19.49 -64.21 -8.33
C GLU A 24 -20.30 -63.56 -7.19
N ASP A 25 -21.17 -64.34 -6.69
CA ASP A 25 -22.46 -64.18 -6.06
C ASP A 25 -22.52 -63.57 -4.65
N SER A 26 -23.72 -63.12 -4.39
CA SER A 26 -24.40 -62.66 -3.19
C SER A 26 -24.07 -63.38 -1.87
N GLU A 27 -23.80 -62.60 -0.78
CA GLU A 27 -24.28 -62.89 0.58
C GLU A 27 -24.78 -61.61 1.22
N LYS A 28 -26.05 -61.66 1.67
CA LYS A 28 -26.69 -60.60 2.47
C LYS A 28 -26.27 -60.72 3.92
N THR A 29 -25.72 -59.65 4.49
CA THR A 29 -25.70 -59.43 5.94
C THR A 29 -26.40 -58.10 6.30
N PRO A 30 -26.90 -57.95 7.54
CA PRO A 30 -28.03 -57.08 7.85
C PRO A 30 -27.61 -55.63 8.06
N ASP A 31 -28.52 -54.80 7.65
CA ASP A 31 -28.84 -53.40 7.94
C ASP A 31 -28.12 -52.79 9.18
N GLU A 32 -26.99 -52.10 8.95
CA GLU A 32 -26.50 -51.04 9.79
C GLU A 32 -27.08 -49.74 9.30
N THR A 33 -27.98 -49.14 10.07
CA THR A 33 -28.52 -47.81 9.88
C THR A 33 -27.34 -46.80 9.84
N VAL A 34 -26.90 -46.49 8.64
CA VAL A 34 -26.01 -45.38 8.38
C VAL A 34 -26.79 -44.09 8.61
N VAL A 35 -26.61 -43.49 9.80
CA VAL A 35 -27.00 -42.10 10.04
C VAL A 35 -26.26 -41.24 9.02
N PRO A 36 -26.92 -40.47 8.16
CA PRO A 36 -26.24 -39.54 7.27
C PRO A 36 -25.51 -38.52 8.15
N GLN A 37 -24.19 -38.59 8.21
CA GLN A 37 -23.41 -37.43 8.62
C GLN A 37 -23.68 -36.35 7.63
N ASP A 38 -24.42 -35.33 8.04
CA ASP A 38 -24.54 -34.06 7.34
C ASP A 38 -23.15 -33.37 7.31
N THR A 39 -22.31 -33.74 6.36
CA THR A 39 -21.05 -33.07 6.06
C THR A 39 -21.30 -31.92 5.07
N THR A 40 -22.32 -31.11 5.31
CA THR A 40 -22.34 -29.77 4.76
C THR A 40 -21.30 -28.95 5.54
N THR A 41 -20.03 -29.11 5.19
CA THR A 41 -19.05 -28.06 5.43
C THR A 41 -19.62 -26.82 4.75
N LYS A 42 -20.24 -25.93 5.52
CA LYS A 42 -20.54 -24.57 5.08
C LYS A 42 -19.23 -24.02 4.55
N GLN A 43 -19.05 -24.03 3.23
CA GLN A 43 -17.96 -23.32 2.62
C GLN A 43 -18.20 -21.86 3.00
N ASP A 44 -17.34 -21.29 3.85
CA ASP A 44 -17.38 -19.88 4.24
C ASP A 44 -17.12 -19.05 2.98
N THR A 45 -18.17 -18.88 2.17
CA THR A 45 -18.13 -18.01 1.00
C THR A 45 -18.21 -16.58 1.52
N PHE A 46 -17.09 -15.88 1.47
CA PHE A 46 -17.10 -14.45 1.71
C PHE A 46 -17.98 -13.77 0.64
N PRO A 47 -18.72 -12.71 0.99
CA PRO A 47 -19.39 -11.87 0.02
C PRO A 47 -18.37 -11.26 -0.95
N SER A 48 -18.82 -10.67 -2.06
CA SER A 48 -17.97 -9.93 -2.99
C SER A 48 -17.06 -8.93 -2.27
N LEU A 49 -15.91 -8.59 -2.86
CA LEU A 49 -14.93 -7.68 -2.27
C LEU A 49 -15.53 -6.28 -2.14
N GLY A 50 -15.75 -5.85 -0.90
CA GLY A 50 -16.28 -4.54 -0.60
C GLY A 50 -17.68 -4.34 -1.16
N TYR A 51 -18.12 -3.09 -1.21
CA TYR A 51 -19.36 -2.67 -1.86
C TYR A 51 -19.09 -2.41 -3.34
N ASP A 52 -19.93 -2.93 -4.25
CA ASP A 52 -19.67 -2.85 -5.70
C ASP A 52 -19.94 -1.46 -6.31
N GLY A 53 -20.27 -0.49 -5.46
CA GLY A 53 -20.54 0.89 -5.88
C GLY A 53 -22.04 1.16 -6.17
N PRO A 54 -22.41 2.39 -6.48
CA PRO A 54 -21.53 3.56 -6.55
C PRO A 54 -21.00 4.00 -5.16
N TYR A 55 -19.75 4.48 -5.13
CA TYR A 55 -19.11 5.03 -3.93
C TYR A 55 -19.34 6.54 -3.91
N TYR A 56 -20.19 6.99 -3.00
CA TYR A 56 -20.52 8.42 -2.87
C TYR A 56 -19.48 9.14 -2.02
N PRO A 57 -19.00 10.33 -2.42
CA PRO A 57 -18.25 11.22 -1.55
C PRO A 57 -19.01 11.42 -0.23
N ASP A 58 -18.29 11.69 0.83
CA ASP A 58 -18.82 11.86 2.20
C ASP A 58 -19.36 10.58 2.88
N SER A 59 -19.37 9.46 2.17
CA SER A 59 -19.73 8.17 2.75
C SER A 59 -18.52 7.39 3.24
N VAL A 60 -18.76 6.49 4.21
CA VAL A 60 -17.76 5.58 4.75
C VAL A 60 -18.22 4.15 4.45
N TYR A 61 -17.35 3.39 3.84
CA TYR A 61 -17.56 1.98 3.52
C TYR A 61 -16.63 1.12 4.36
N TYR A 62 -17.06 -0.10 4.63
CA TYR A 62 -16.33 -0.97 5.53
C TYR A 62 -16.12 -2.33 4.89
N GLY A 63 -14.96 -2.91 5.12
CA GLY A 63 -14.72 -4.33 4.92
C GLY A 63 -15.44 -5.18 5.98
N ARG A 64 -15.26 -6.51 5.89
CA ARG A 64 -15.81 -7.47 6.87
C ARG A 64 -15.42 -7.06 8.29
N GLU A 65 -16.39 -7.16 9.21
CA GLU A 65 -16.23 -6.80 10.64
C GLU A 65 -15.62 -5.40 10.86
N LYS A 66 -15.68 -4.55 9.85
CA LYS A 66 -15.07 -3.21 9.85
C LYS A 66 -13.55 -3.24 10.12
N TYR A 67 -12.85 -4.28 9.66
CA TYR A 67 -11.40 -4.35 9.78
C TYR A 67 -10.68 -3.36 8.87
N VAL A 68 -11.35 -2.94 7.80
CA VAL A 68 -10.89 -1.90 6.89
C VAL A 68 -11.97 -0.83 6.77
N GLU A 69 -11.56 0.44 6.76
CA GLU A 69 -12.42 1.58 6.49
C GLU A 69 -12.00 2.24 5.17
N TYR A 70 -12.99 2.60 4.38
CA TYR A 70 -12.81 3.42 3.19
C TYR A 70 -13.71 4.64 3.24
N TYR A 71 -13.11 5.80 3.37
CA TYR A 71 -13.76 7.09 3.19
C TYR A 71 -13.69 7.46 1.72
N ALA A 72 -14.81 7.36 1.02
CA ALA A 72 -14.87 7.72 -0.39
C ALA A 72 -14.70 9.22 -0.55
N GLY A 73 -13.88 9.60 -1.51
CA GLY A 73 -13.52 10.99 -1.78
C GLY A 73 -13.93 11.47 -3.16
N ASP A 74 -13.70 12.75 -3.38
CA ASP A 74 -13.88 13.47 -4.63
C ASP A 74 -12.65 14.31 -5.02
N LEU A 75 -11.57 14.24 -4.25
CA LEU A 75 -10.28 14.84 -4.59
C LEU A 75 -9.33 13.83 -5.25
N PRO A 76 -8.39 14.27 -6.10
CA PRO A 76 -7.40 13.38 -6.75
C PRO A 76 -6.26 12.95 -5.80
N ILE A 77 -6.59 12.71 -4.54
CA ILE A 77 -5.66 12.36 -3.47
C ILE A 77 -6.15 11.09 -2.77
N ILE A 78 -5.24 10.15 -2.58
CA ILE A 78 -5.45 8.97 -1.73
C ILE A 78 -4.53 9.07 -0.52
N LEU A 79 -5.07 8.82 0.66
CA LEU A 79 -4.33 8.61 1.89
C LEU A 79 -4.56 7.19 2.37
N SER A 80 -3.54 6.49 2.85
CA SER A 80 -3.70 5.19 3.48
C SER A 80 -2.91 5.10 4.79
N ALA A 81 -3.38 4.27 5.72
CA ALA A 81 -2.63 3.94 6.93
C ALA A 81 -2.75 2.42 7.21
N PRO A 82 -1.74 1.64 6.83
CA PRO A 82 -1.77 0.18 6.96
C PRO A 82 -1.48 -0.32 8.38
N HIS A 83 -0.81 0.48 9.23
CA HIS A 83 -0.19 -0.01 10.46
C HIS A 83 -0.62 0.72 11.74
N GLY A 84 -1.59 1.65 11.65
CA GLY A 84 -2.06 2.42 12.81
C GLY A 84 -3.21 1.77 13.59
N GLY A 85 -3.74 0.65 13.11
CA GLY A 85 -4.88 -0.04 13.72
C GLY A 85 -4.56 -0.70 15.05
N ARG A 86 -5.62 -0.93 15.85
CA ARG A 86 -5.50 -1.50 17.22
C ARG A 86 -6.42 -2.70 17.48
N LEU A 87 -7.26 -3.11 16.51
CA LEU A 87 -8.16 -4.25 16.67
C LEU A 87 -7.38 -5.57 16.71
N THR A 88 -7.70 -6.39 17.70
CA THR A 88 -7.10 -7.72 17.91
C THR A 88 -8.19 -8.78 18.04
N PRO A 89 -8.99 -9.07 16.99
CA PRO A 89 -10.06 -10.05 17.07
C PRO A 89 -9.51 -11.46 17.32
N ASP A 90 -10.23 -12.27 18.09
CA ASP A 90 -9.84 -13.64 18.44
C ASP A 90 -9.85 -14.57 17.21
N GLU A 91 -10.69 -14.28 16.20
CA GLU A 91 -10.78 -15.09 14.97
C GLU A 91 -9.55 -15.01 14.07
N ILE A 92 -8.68 -14.01 14.26
CA ILE A 92 -7.43 -13.85 13.52
C ILE A 92 -6.27 -14.14 14.47
N PRO A 93 -5.45 -15.18 14.25
CA PRO A 93 -4.27 -15.44 15.04
C PRO A 93 -3.23 -14.34 14.91
N ASP A 94 -2.31 -14.24 15.85
CA ASP A 94 -1.17 -13.35 15.70
C ASP A 94 -0.19 -13.88 14.65
N ARG A 95 0.34 -12.97 13.85
CA ARG A 95 1.40 -13.26 12.88
C ARG A 95 2.66 -13.71 13.61
N THR A 96 3.34 -14.71 13.06
CA THR A 96 4.48 -15.39 13.70
C THR A 96 5.83 -14.93 13.14
N TYR A 97 5.87 -14.24 12.01
CA TYR A 97 7.09 -13.71 11.39
C TYR A 97 6.83 -12.35 10.73
N GLY A 98 7.91 -11.68 10.30
CA GLY A 98 7.87 -10.32 9.79
C GLY A 98 7.72 -9.27 10.89
N THR A 99 7.59 -8.01 10.49
CA THR A 99 7.43 -6.90 11.43
C THR A 99 6.02 -6.87 11.99
N THR A 100 5.89 -6.76 13.33
CA THR A 100 4.59 -6.69 14.03
C THR A 100 4.41 -5.39 14.83
N VAL A 101 5.39 -4.50 14.78
CA VAL A 101 5.36 -3.20 15.48
C VAL A 101 4.33 -2.29 14.82
N THR A 102 3.42 -1.75 15.62
CA THR A 102 2.41 -0.78 15.19
C THR A 102 3.05 0.60 15.00
N ASP A 103 2.67 1.28 13.93
CA ASP A 103 3.04 2.67 13.70
C ASP A 103 2.06 3.58 14.46
N ASP A 104 2.28 3.72 15.78
CA ASP A 104 1.36 4.42 16.67
C ASP A 104 0.89 5.76 16.13
N ASN A 105 -0.40 5.99 16.22
CA ASN A 105 -1.09 7.24 15.90
C ASN A 105 -1.09 7.63 14.42
N THR A 106 -0.67 6.75 13.49
CA THR A 106 -0.79 7.02 12.05
C THR A 106 -2.24 6.99 11.58
N TYR A 107 -3.08 6.16 12.20
CA TYR A 107 -4.52 6.13 11.94
C TYR A 107 -5.16 7.51 12.24
N GLU A 108 -4.93 8.05 13.43
CA GLU A 108 -5.48 9.34 13.88
C GLU A 108 -4.89 10.50 13.08
N LEU A 109 -3.59 10.48 12.81
CA LEU A 109 -2.93 11.49 11.98
C LEU A 109 -3.54 11.53 10.57
N THR A 110 -3.74 10.38 9.94
CA THR A 110 -4.32 10.30 8.59
C THR A 110 -5.74 10.86 8.56
N LYS A 111 -6.55 10.58 9.57
CA LYS A 111 -7.89 11.20 9.71
C LYS A 111 -7.80 12.72 9.91
N THR A 112 -6.85 13.19 10.71
CA THR A 112 -6.65 14.63 10.91
C THR A 112 -6.21 15.32 9.60
N VAL A 113 -5.40 14.67 8.76
CA VAL A 113 -5.06 15.17 7.42
C VAL A 113 -6.31 15.23 6.53
N MET A 114 -7.15 14.17 6.53
CA MET A 114 -8.42 14.16 5.79
C MET A 114 -9.31 15.34 6.21
N ASP A 115 -9.56 15.49 7.51
CA ASP A 115 -10.42 16.56 8.05
C ASP A 115 -9.87 17.95 7.70
N THR A 116 -8.55 18.13 7.72
CA THR A 116 -7.88 19.37 7.32
C THR A 116 -8.07 19.65 5.83
N MET A 117 -8.03 18.62 4.97
CA MET A 117 -8.31 18.78 3.53
C MET A 117 -9.76 19.17 3.27
N VAL A 118 -10.72 18.50 3.94
CA VAL A 118 -12.15 18.85 3.86
C VAL A 118 -12.38 20.29 4.28
N ALA A 119 -11.84 20.70 5.42
CA ALA A 119 -11.98 22.08 5.92
C ALA A 119 -11.39 23.13 4.98
N ARG A 120 -10.31 22.78 4.27
CA ARG A 120 -9.59 23.73 3.41
C ARG A 120 -10.14 23.81 1.98
N PHE A 121 -10.53 22.68 1.40
CA PHE A 121 -10.89 22.58 -0.02
C PHE A 121 -12.36 22.29 -0.27
N GLY A 122 -13.13 21.95 0.77
CA GLY A 122 -14.54 21.54 0.65
C GLY A 122 -14.72 20.12 0.07
N GLY A 123 -13.67 19.52 -0.49
CA GLY A 123 -13.66 18.17 -1.01
C GLY A 123 -12.91 17.21 -0.08
N ARG A 124 -13.19 15.91 -0.21
CA ARG A 124 -12.58 14.84 0.61
C ARG A 124 -11.55 14.05 -0.20
N PRO A 125 -10.34 13.78 0.34
CA PRO A 125 -9.46 12.75 -0.24
C PRO A 125 -10.09 11.37 -0.05
N HIS A 126 -9.71 10.40 -0.88
CA HIS A 126 -9.97 8.99 -0.60
C HIS A 126 -9.08 8.53 0.54
N VAL A 127 -9.65 7.90 1.58
CA VAL A 127 -8.86 7.44 2.74
C VAL A 127 -9.12 5.98 3.03
N ILE A 128 -8.09 5.16 3.08
CA ILE A 128 -8.18 3.73 3.38
C ILE A 128 -7.37 3.43 4.64
N LEU A 129 -8.04 2.90 5.67
CA LEU A 129 -7.44 2.65 6.98
C LEU A 129 -7.57 1.17 7.34
N CYS A 130 -6.46 0.53 7.68
CA CYS A 130 -6.47 -0.77 8.33
C CYS A 130 -6.67 -0.57 9.83
N ARG A 131 -7.72 -1.17 10.39
CA ARG A 131 -8.03 -1.10 11.83
C ARG A 131 -7.42 -2.26 12.62
N LEU A 132 -7.04 -3.33 11.95
CA LEU A 132 -6.34 -4.45 12.58
C LEU A 132 -4.96 -4.01 13.07
N LYS A 133 -4.60 -4.47 14.25
CA LYS A 133 -3.24 -4.32 14.76
C LYS A 133 -2.27 -5.07 13.83
N ARG A 134 -1.07 -4.55 13.66
CA ARG A 134 -0.06 -5.16 12.77
C ARG A 134 0.34 -6.59 13.16
N THR A 135 0.06 -7.01 14.42
CA THR A 135 0.18 -8.41 14.82
C THR A 135 -0.87 -9.31 14.16
N LYS A 136 -1.98 -8.77 13.66
CA LYS A 136 -3.07 -9.53 13.01
C LYS A 136 -2.99 -9.47 11.49
N LEU A 137 -2.53 -8.34 10.93
CA LEU A 137 -2.40 -8.12 9.50
C LEU A 137 -1.31 -7.08 9.21
N ASP A 138 -0.42 -7.37 8.26
CA ASP A 138 0.45 -6.33 7.66
C ASP A 138 -0.03 -5.98 6.25
N ALA A 139 -0.87 -4.96 6.14
CA ALA A 139 -1.43 -4.54 4.86
C ALA A 139 -0.40 -3.89 3.90
N ASN A 140 0.86 -3.71 4.32
CA ASN A 140 1.97 -3.26 3.48
C ASN A 140 2.96 -4.39 3.15
N ARG A 141 2.45 -5.61 2.97
CA ARG A 141 3.18 -6.80 2.50
C ARG A 141 2.36 -7.53 1.43
N ASP A 142 3.00 -8.45 0.72
CA ASP A 142 2.25 -9.39 -0.11
C ASP A 142 1.31 -10.25 0.75
N SER A 143 0.33 -10.88 0.11
CA SER A 143 -0.73 -11.59 0.82
C SER A 143 -0.24 -12.76 1.69
N VAL A 144 0.89 -13.37 1.34
CA VAL A 144 1.46 -14.52 2.08
C VAL A 144 2.06 -14.03 3.39
N GLU A 145 2.96 -13.05 3.35
CA GLU A 145 3.53 -12.45 4.57
C GLU A 145 2.48 -11.70 5.38
N ALA A 146 1.55 -11.01 4.70
CA ALA A 146 0.53 -10.18 5.33
C ALA A 146 -0.42 -10.96 6.23
N ALA A 147 -0.96 -12.07 5.74
CA ALA A 147 -2.06 -12.82 6.35
C ALA A 147 -1.64 -14.18 6.95
N GLN A 148 -0.47 -14.72 6.55
CA GLN A 148 0.10 -15.97 7.06
C GLN A 148 -0.92 -17.13 7.09
N ASP A 149 -1.57 -17.35 5.93
CA ASP A 149 -2.59 -18.38 5.67
C ASP A 149 -3.92 -18.24 6.44
N ASP A 150 -4.10 -17.17 7.22
CA ASP A 150 -5.39 -16.91 7.85
C ASP A 150 -6.38 -16.30 6.86
N LYS A 151 -7.55 -16.94 6.71
CA LYS A 151 -8.57 -16.54 5.72
C LYS A 151 -9.21 -15.17 6.01
N TYR A 152 -9.34 -14.80 7.28
CA TYR A 152 -9.96 -13.53 7.68
C TYR A 152 -8.99 -12.36 7.54
N ALA A 153 -7.73 -12.57 7.90
CA ALA A 153 -6.66 -11.63 7.63
C ALA A 153 -6.46 -11.42 6.11
N LEU A 154 -6.46 -12.52 5.33
CA LEU A 154 -6.40 -12.46 3.87
C LEU A 154 -7.59 -11.68 3.28
N ARG A 155 -8.81 -11.89 3.82
CA ARG A 155 -9.97 -11.12 3.41
C ARG A 155 -9.81 -9.62 3.68
N ALA A 156 -9.36 -9.24 4.87
CA ALA A 156 -9.09 -7.85 5.22
C ALA A 156 -8.00 -7.22 4.33
N TRP A 157 -6.94 -7.98 3.99
CA TRP A 157 -5.92 -7.57 3.02
C TRP A 157 -6.51 -7.31 1.64
N GLN A 158 -7.37 -8.23 1.15
CA GLN A 158 -8.03 -8.07 -0.14
C GLN A 158 -8.93 -6.82 -0.18
N GLU A 159 -9.69 -6.56 0.88
CA GLU A 159 -10.56 -5.39 1.01
C GLU A 159 -9.76 -4.08 1.05
N TYR A 160 -8.64 -4.06 1.77
CA TYR A 160 -7.76 -2.90 1.84
C TYR A 160 -7.24 -2.50 0.45
N HIS A 161 -6.69 -3.46 -0.29
CA HIS A 161 -6.17 -3.22 -1.63
C HIS A 161 -7.27 -2.98 -2.67
N HIS A 162 -8.44 -3.59 -2.50
CA HIS A 162 -9.61 -3.35 -3.33
C HIS A 162 -10.05 -1.88 -3.23
N TYR A 163 -10.21 -1.34 -2.03
CA TYR A 163 -10.61 0.06 -1.85
C TYR A 163 -9.58 1.05 -2.39
N ILE A 164 -8.28 0.76 -2.27
CA ILE A 164 -7.26 1.58 -2.95
C ILE A 164 -7.44 1.51 -4.47
N GLY A 165 -7.72 0.32 -5.02
CA GLY A 165 -8.00 0.12 -6.44
C GLY A 165 -9.22 0.92 -6.93
N ILE A 166 -10.31 0.94 -6.17
CA ILE A 166 -11.51 1.76 -6.43
C ILE A 166 -11.17 3.25 -6.45
N ALA A 167 -10.45 3.73 -5.44
CA ALA A 167 -10.02 5.12 -5.35
C ALA A 167 -9.15 5.53 -6.55
N LYS A 168 -8.17 4.70 -6.92
CA LYS A 168 -7.32 4.91 -8.10
C LYS A 168 -8.14 5.02 -9.37
N LYS A 169 -9.04 4.05 -9.62
CA LYS A 169 -9.88 4.04 -10.82
C LYS A 169 -10.74 5.28 -10.91
N LYS A 170 -11.34 5.71 -9.79
CA LYS A 170 -12.15 6.93 -9.75
C LYS A 170 -11.32 8.17 -10.09
N ILE A 171 -10.16 8.33 -9.47
CA ILE A 171 -9.26 9.46 -9.75
C ILE A 171 -8.78 9.44 -11.20
N GLU A 172 -8.39 8.29 -11.74
CA GLU A 172 -7.95 8.18 -13.14
C GLU A 172 -9.08 8.53 -14.11
N THR A 173 -10.33 8.18 -13.78
CA THR A 173 -11.51 8.52 -14.59
C THR A 173 -11.83 10.00 -14.53
N ASP A 174 -11.86 10.59 -13.34
CA ASP A 174 -12.35 11.95 -13.13
C ASP A 174 -11.26 13.00 -13.39
N TYR A 175 -10.00 12.67 -13.07
CA TYR A 175 -8.86 13.61 -13.08
C TYR A 175 -7.72 13.18 -14.02
N GLY A 176 -7.72 11.96 -14.52
CA GLY A 176 -6.64 11.39 -15.33
C GLY A 176 -5.38 11.03 -14.55
N SER A 177 -5.08 11.69 -13.44
CA SER A 177 -3.92 11.41 -12.58
C SER A 177 -4.13 11.91 -11.15
N GLY A 178 -3.37 11.36 -10.19
CA GLY A 178 -3.44 11.76 -8.79
C GLY A 178 -2.24 11.35 -7.96
N LEU A 179 -2.30 11.65 -6.66
CA LEU A 179 -1.26 11.32 -5.69
C LEU A 179 -1.80 10.36 -4.63
N PHE A 180 -0.95 9.44 -4.23
CA PHE A 180 -1.19 8.49 -3.15
C PHE A 180 -0.11 8.66 -2.06
N PHE A 181 -0.53 8.91 -0.83
CA PHE A 181 0.33 9.00 0.34
C PHE A 181 0.05 7.83 1.27
N ASP A 182 1.04 6.94 1.43
CA ASP A 182 0.97 5.82 2.35
C ASP A 182 1.58 6.23 3.70
N MET A 183 0.71 6.47 4.69
CA MET A 183 1.06 7.10 5.96
C MET A 183 1.58 6.07 6.96
N HIS A 184 2.84 6.17 7.25
CA HIS A 184 3.59 5.34 8.18
C HIS A 184 4.24 6.17 9.29
N GLY A 185 4.98 5.50 10.14
CA GLY A 185 5.72 6.19 11.15
C GLY A 185 6.91 5.42 11.69
N HIS A 186 8.03 6.10 11.77
CA HIS A 186 9.21 5.59 12.41
C HIS A 186 9.35 6.07 13.86
N GLY A 187 10.16 5.35 14.62
CA GLY A 187 10.44 5.64 16.01
C GLY A 187 11.94 5.75 16.28
N ARG A 188 12.34 5.39 17.49
CA ARG A 188 13.75 5.38 17.89
C ARG A 188 14.57 4.44 17.02
N ASN A 189 15.74 4.89 16.61
CA ASN A 189 16.73 4.05 15.95
C ASN A 189 17.36 3.04 16.93
N PRO A 190 18.00 1.95 16.44
CA PRO A 190 18.65 0.97 17.30
C PRO A 190 19.74 1.56 18.22
N ASP A 191 20.39 2.65 17.83
CA ASP A 191 21.38 3.40 18.60
C ASP A 191 20.76 4.28 19.69
N GLY A 192 19.43 4.34 19.77
CA GLY A 192 18.69 5.10 20.77
C GLY A 192 18.33 6.52 20.36
N PHE A 193 18.77 7.02 19.21
CA PHE A 193 18.44 8.35 18.70
C PHE A 193 17.10 8.38 17.95
N TYR A 194 16.46 9.56 17.93
CA TYR A 194 15.32 9.84 17.10
C TYR A 194 15.77 10.67 15.90
N ASP A 195 15.58 10.15 14.69
CA ASP A 195 15.59 11.00 13.51
C ASP A 195 14.26 11.77 13.48
N LEU A 196 14.31 13.09 13.47
CA LEU A 196 13.12 13.95 13.49
C LEU A 196 12.66 14.36 12.08
N ARG A 197 13.33 13.85 11.04
CA ARG A 197 12.93 14.07 9.65
C ARG A 197 11.79 13.15 9.23
N ASN A 198 10.90 13.63 8.38
CA ASN A 198 10.03 12.75 7.62
C ASN A 198 10.87 12.00 6.58
N TRP A 199 10.74 10.70 6.51
CA TRP A 199 11.35 9.93 5.42
C TRP A 199 10.30 9.74 4.32
N LEU A 200 10.63 10.19 3.12
CA LEU A 200 9.73 10.19 1.97
C LEU A 200 10.17 9.12 0.98
N GLY A 201 9.51 7.98 1.01
CA GLY A 201 9.85 6.81 0.20
C GLY A 201 9.29 6.89 -1.21
N TYR A 202 10.20 6.88 -2.20
CA TYR A 202 9.92 6.91 -3.64
C TYR A 202 10.36 5.64 -4.36
N LEU A 203 10.68 4.58 -3.63
CA LEU A 203 11.29 3.31 -4.07
C LEU A 203 12.77 3.41 -4.43
N LEU A 204 13.44 4.52 -4.17
CA LEU A 204 14.89 4.64 -4.23
C LEU A 204 15.47 4.34 -2.84
N SER A 205 16.49 3.51 -2.78
CA SER A 205 17.21 3.21 -1.55
C SER A 205 17.95 4.43 -1.00
N GLY A 206 18.32 4.38 0.28
CA GLY A 206 19.14 5.45 0.87
C GLY A 206 20.46 5.66 0.13
N SER A 207 21.15 4.59 -0.24
CA SER A 207 22.40 4.66 -1.00
C SER A 207 22.23 5.24 -2.41
N GLU A 208 21.08 5.03 -3.04
CA GLU A 208 20.77 5.69 -4.31
C GLU A 208 20.51 7.19 -4.12
N LEU A 209 19.77 7.56 -3.06
CA LEU A 209 19.54 8.97 -2.75
C LEU A 209 20.83 9.71 -2.36
N ASP A 210 21.84 9.03 -1.83
CA ASP A 210 23.14 9.62 -1.50
C ASP A 210 24.02 9.88 -2.75
N LEU A 211 23.58 9.44 -3.95
CA LEU A 211 24.25 9.77 -5.21
C LEU A 211 24.03 11.24 -5.60
N SER A 212 24.97 11.77 -6.40
CA SER A 212 24.85 13.14 -6.92
C SER A 212 23.65 13.31 -7.85
N ASP A 213 23.13 14.53 -7.96
CA ASP A 213 22.04 14.89 -8.86
C ASP A 213 22.32 14.50 -10.32
N ALA A 214 23.55 14.66 -10.77
CA ALA A 214 23.96 14.31 -12.14
C ALA A 214 23.81 12.79 -12.41
N VAL A 215 24.07 11.95 -11.41
CA VAL A 215 23.92 10.49 -11.53
C VAL A 215 22.44 10.09 -11.44
N LEU A 216 21.70 10.67 -10.48
CA LEU A 216 20.28 10.34 -10.30
C LEU A 216 19.39 10.84 -11.44
N ASN A 217 19.69 11.97 -12.05
CA ASN A 217 18.83 12.60 -13.06
C ASN A 217 18.86 11.85 -14.39
N THR A 218 18.60 10.56 -14.36
CA THR A 218 18.55 9.68 -15.52
C THR A 218 17.23 8.91 -15.58
N ASN A 219 16.87 8.45 -16.78
CA ASN A 219 15.67 7.63 -16.98
C ASN A 219 15.71 6.32 -16.20
N ASN A 220 16.87 5.76 -15.91
CA ASN A 220 16.99 4.52 -15.16
C ASN A 220 16.41 4.71 -13.75
N PHE A 221 16.88 5.71 -13.00
CA PHE A 221 16.36 5.99 -11.67
C PHE A 221 14.91 6.49 -11.70
N LYS A 222 14.57 7.39 -12.62
CA LYS A 222 13.18 7.86 -12.78
C LYS A 222 12.20 6.69 -12.93
N ASN A 223 12.51 5.72 -13.79
CA ASN A 223 11.63 4.61 -14.09
C ASN A 223 11.46 3.63 -12.91
N GLU A 224 12.42 3.61 -11.98
CA GLU A 224 12.36 2.80 -10.77
C GLU A 224 11.50 3.43 -9.66
N THR A 225 11.10 4.70 -9.80
CA THR A 225 10.35 5.39 -8.76
C THR A 225 8.84 5.15 -8.82
N SER A 226 8.21 5.23 -7.65
CA SER A 226 6.74 5.20 -7.50
C SER A 226 6.04 6.47 -8.04
N ILE A 227 6.80 7.51 -8.39
CA ILE A 227 6.30 8.80 -8.90
C ILE A 227 6.59 9.03 -10.38
N ARG A 228 6.89 7.98 -11.16
CA ARG A 228 7.24 8.11 -12.58
C ARG A 228 6.20 8.91 -13.38
N ALA A 229 4.91 8.62 -13.21
CA ALA A 229 3.85 9.33 -13.95
C ALA A 229 3.77 10.81 -13.60
N LEU A 230 4.04 11.20 -12.37
CA LEU A 230 4.11 12.60 -11.95
C LEU A 230 5.29 13.30 -12.65
N VAL A 231 6.47 12.66 -12.66
CA VAL A 231 7.65 13.21 -13.33
C VAL A 231 7.42 13.35 -14.82
N ASP A 232 6.83 12.35 -15.47
CA ASP A 232 6.51 12.38 -16.91
C ASP A 232 5.47 13.46 -17.25
N SER A 233 4.57 13.80 -16.32
CA SER A 233 3.57 14.86 -16.48
C SER A 233 4.07 16.25 -16.12
N SER A 234 5.16 16.34 -15.35
CA SER A 234 5.74 17.61 -14.91
C SER A 234 6.60 18.25 -15.99
N SER A 235 6.61 19.60 -16.01
CA SER A 235 7.60 20.36 -16.80
C SER A 235 8.98 20.46 -16.13
N SER A 236 9.11 19.96 -14.89
CA SER A 236 10.35 19.98 -14.10
C SER A 236 11.19 18.72 -14.37
N SER A 237 12.49 18.82 -14.14
CA SER A 237 13.36 17.64 -14.19
C SER A 237 13.02 16.64 -13.08
N PHE A 238 13.45 15.38 -13.24
CA PHE A 238 13.25 14.36 -12.21
C PHE A 238 13.82 14.78 -10.85
N ILE A 239 15.03 15.33 -10.84
CA ILE A 239 15.66 15.80 -9.58
C ILE A 239 14.86 16.92 -8.93
N GLU A 240 14.34 17.86 -9.72
CA GLU A 240 13.52 18.94 -9.16
C GLU A 240 12.23 18.41 -8.51
N VAL A 241 11.60 17.40 -9.10
CA VAL A 241 10.41 16.76 -8.52
C VAL A 241 10.76 15.94 -7.29
N LEU A 242 11.90 15.24 -7.30
CA LEU A 242 12.31 14.32 -6.24
C LEU A 242 12.82 15.05 -4.98
N ARG A 243 13.76 16.01 -5.16
CA ARG A 243 14.47 16.64 -4.04
C ARG A 243 14.92 18.10 -4.29
N GLY A 244 14.53 18.70 -5.41
CA GLY A 244 14.77 20.12 -5.69
C GLY A 244 13.88 21.05 -4.87
N ALA A 245 13.98 22.36 -5.13
CA ALA A 245 13.25 23.39 -4.36
C ALA A 245 11.71 23.25 -4.40
N ASN A 246 11.20 22.57 -5.43
CA ASN A 246 9.77 22.31 -5.62
C ASN A 246 9.37 20.87 -5.29
N SER A 247 10.25 20.08 -4.69
CA SER A 247 9.94 18.73 -4.22
C SER A 247 9.02 18.73 -3.01
N PHE A 248 8.35 17.61 -2.77
CA PHE A 248 7.47 17.46 -1.61
C PHE A 248 8.23 17.71 -0.29
N GLY A 249 9.44 17.13 -0.17
CA GLY A 249 10.28 17.31 1.01
C GLY A 249 10.71 18.76 1.23
N ALA A 250 11.15 19.47 0.19
CA ALA A 250 11.58 20.87 0.32
C ALA A 250 10.42 21.80 0.72
N ILE A 251 9.23 21.56 0.17
CA ILE A 251 8.04 22.35 0.56
C ILE A 251 7.68 22.08 2.03
N LEU A 252 7.70 20.81 2.46
CA LEU A 252 7.40 20.44 3.84
C LEU A 252 8.43 21.00 4.83
N ASP A 253 9.73 20.99 4.45
CA ASP A 253 10.81 21.65 5.19
C ASP A 253 10.55 23.13 5.41
N SER A 254 10.14 23.84 4.34
CA SER A 254 9.85 25.27 4.40
C SER A 254 8.70 25.63 5.35
N LEU A 255 7.84 24.64 5.65
CA LEU A 255 6.74 24.73 6.58
C LEU A 255 7.09 24.22 8.01
N GLY A 256 8.38 23.96 8.25
CA GLY A 256 8.93 23.63 9.56
C GLY A 256 8.98 22.15 9.90
N PHE A 257 8.83 21.26 8.91
CA PHE A 257 8.91 19.80 9.09
C PHE A 257 9.99 19.20 8.21
N LYS A 258 11.19 19.05 8.76
CA LYS A 258 12.34 18.48 8.08
C LYS A 258 12.00 17.16 7.38
N SER A 259 12.54 16.98 6.19
CA SER A 259 12.23 15.83 5.33
C SER A 259 13.44 15.37 4.53
N VAL A 260 13.52 14.08 4.26
CA VAL A 260 14.49 13.45 3.37
C VAL A 260 13.74 12.53 2.38
N PRO A 261 14.00 12.67 1.05
CA PRO A 261 14.86 13.67 0.44
C PRO A 261 14.23 15.07 0.38
N SER A 262 15.06 16.09 0.48
CA SER A 262 14.74 17.51 0.29
C SER A 262 15.98 18.26 -0.23
N VAL A 263 15.89 19.57 -0.41
CA VAL A 263 17.06 20.40 -0.77
C VAL A 263 18.12 20.39 0.32
N ASN A 264 17.67 20.44 1.58
CA ASN A 264 18.57 20.50 2.75
C ASN A 264 19.11 19.14 3.15
N ASP A 265 18.33 18.10 2.93
CA ASP A 265 18.66 16.70 3.22
C ASP A 265 18.40 15.86 1.93
N PRO A 266 19.31 15.91 0.94
CA PRO A 266 19.07 15.28 -0.37
C PRO A 266 19.08 13.75 -0.34
N GLY A 267 19.69 13.16 0.67
CA GLY A 267 19.76 11.74 0.97
C GLY A 267 19.93 11.50 2.46
N PRO A 268 19.82 10.27 2.94
CA PRO A 268 19.93 9.94 4.36
C PRO A 268 21.36 9.91 4.89
N ASP A 269 22.40 10.11 4.07
CA ASP A 269 23.82 10.09 4.44
C ASP A 269 24.22 8.79 5.17
N GLY A 270 23.81 7.65 4.63
CA GLY A 270 24.06 6.32 5.20
C GLY A 270 23.24 6.01 6.46
N MET A 271 22.38 6.92 6.93
CA MET A 271 21.49 6.66 8.05
C MET A 271 20.33 5.75 7.66
N ARG A 272 19.63 5.20 8.65
CA ARG A 272 18.42 4.42 8.45
C ARG A 272 17.38 5.23 7.67
N TYR A 273 16.79 4.58 6.67
CA TYR A 273 15.77 5.18 5.82
C TYR A 273 14.86 4.08 5.24
N PHE A 274 13.57 4.38 5.08
CA PHE A 274 12.61 3.49 4.42
C PHE A 274 12.23 4.05 3.06
N SER A 275 12.63 3.33 2.01
CA SER A 275 12.51 3.78 0.62
C SER A 275 11.09 3.66 0.04
N GLY A 276 10.19 3.02 0.74
CA GLY A 276 8.86 2.63 0.29
C GLY A 276 8.62 1.15 0.54
N GLY A 277 7.36 0.73 0.55
CA GLY A 277 6.93 -0.63 0.82
C GLY A 277 6.06 -1.21 -0.31
N TYR A 278 5.39 -2.31 0.02
CA TYR A 278 4.51 -3.02 -0.91
C TYR A 278 3.43 -2.11 -1.51
N ASN A 279 2.82 -1.23 -0.68
CA ASN A 279 1.77 -0.32 -1.14
C ASN A 279 2.29 0.66 -2.20
N THR A 280 3.47 1.25 -2.01
CA THR A 280 4.08 2.16 -2.99
C THR A 280 4.48 1.45 -4.28
N VAL A 281 4.95 0.20 -4.20
CA VAL A 281 5.23 -0.63 -5.38
C VAL A 281 3.95 -0.97 -6.14
N ARG A 282 2.92 -1.45 -5.42
CA ARG A 282 1.68 -1.94 -6.00
C ARG A 282 0.80 -0.84 -6.57
N HIS A 283 0.71 0.28 -5.88
CA HIS A 283 -0.27 1.33 -6.16
C HIS A 283 0.33 2.59 -6.78
N GLY A 284 1.65 2.76 -6.73
CA GLY A 284 2.37 3.82 -7.42
C GLY A 284 2.55 3.58 -8.92
N SER A 285 3.21 4.51 -9.59
CA SER A 285 3.34 4.52 -11.05
C SER A 285 4.60 3.83 -11.60
N LYS A 286 5.41 3.17 -10.75
CA LYS A 286 6.59 2.42 -11.22
C LYS A 286 6.23 1.41 -12.31
N ASN A 287 5.20 0.63 -12.10
CA ASN A 287 4.74 -0.43 -13.01
C ASN A 287 3.63 0.01 -13.97
N GLY A 288 3.41 1.30 -14.12
CA GLY A 288 2.33 1.88 -14.95
C GLY A 288 1.24 2.54 -14.12
N GLY A 289 0.17 3.02 -14.78
CA GLY A 289 -0.90 3.81 -14.16
C GLY A 289 -0.52 5.28 -13.95
N MET A 290 -1.50 6.07 -13.53
CA MET A 290 -1.39 7.53 -13.44
C MET A 290 -1.40 8.04 -11.99
N ILE A 291 -1.37 7.14 -11.00
CA ILE A 291 -1.30 7.50 -9.59
C ILE A 291 0.14 7.39 -9.11
N SER A 292 0.71 8.50 -8.69
CA SER A 292 2.07 8.55 -8.15
C SER A 292 2.03 8.43 -6.63
N ALA A 293 2.84 7.52 -6.08
CA ALA A 293 2.82 7.18 -4.65
C ALA A 293 4.04 7.70 -3.91
N ILE A 294 3.84 8.14 -2.67
CA ILE A 294 4.90 8.53 -1.72
C ILE A 294 4.60 7.83 -0.39
N GLN A 295 5.52 7.00 0.10
CA GLN A 295 5.45 6.53 1.48
C GLN A 295 5.93 7.64 2.41
N VAL A 296 5.18 7.92 3.46
CA VAL A 296 5.51 8.98 4.43
C VAL A 296 5.77 8.34 5.78
N GLU A 297 7.02 8.33 6.19
CA GLU A 297 7.43 7.86 7.51
C GLU A 297 7.58 9.06 8.44
N ALA A 298 6.50 9.40 9.13
CA ALA A 298 6.51 10.51 10.07
C ALA A 298 7.18 10.12 11.40
N PRO A 299 8.08 10.94 11.99
CA PRO A 299 8.67 10.65 13.29
C PRO A 299 7.62 10.70 14.41
N LYS A 300 7.79 9.86 15.46
CA LYS A 300 6.89 9.94 16.62
C LYS A 300 7.05 11.23 17.38
N PRO A 301 8.28 11.65 17.78
CA PRO A 301 8.47 12.94 18.42
C PRO A 301 8.18 14.11 17.47
N GLY A 302 7.37 15.04 17.93
CA GLY A 302 7.04 16.28 17.23
C GLY A 302 5.90 16.20 16.21
N ILE A 303 5.53 14.99 15.75
CA ILE A 303 4.43 14.82 14.77
C ILE A 303 3.33 13.91 15.31
N ARG A 304 3.65 12.66 15.71
CA ARG A 304 2.65 11.64 16.00
C ARG A 304 2.31 11.48 17.49
N GLU A 305 2.54 12.50 18.32
CA GLU A 305 2.37 12.38 19.77
C GLU A 305 0.92 12.53 20.22
N ASN A 306 0.24 13.57 19.75
CA ASN A 306 -1.10 13.94 20.22
C ASN A 306 -1.83 14.84 19.21
N GLN A 307 -3.08 15.17 19.50
CA GLN A 307 -3.94 15.97 18.62
C GLN A 307 -3.32 17.32 18.23
N THR A 308 -2.60 17.99 19.14
CA THR A 308 -1.98 19.28 18.84
C THR A 308 -0.88 19.15 17.78
N THR A 309 -0.01 18.13 17.93
CA THR A 309 1.05 17.88 16.97
C THR A 309 0.49 17.38 15.64
N TRP A 310 -0.55 16.53 15.66
CA TRP A 310 -1.24 16.09 14.42
C TRP A 310 -1.84 17.26 13.67
N SER A 311 -2.56 18.16 14.34
CA SER A 311 -3.19 19.33 13.70
C SER A 311 -2.17 20.27 13.07
N LYS A 312 -1.05 20.53 13.78
CA LYS A 312 0.02 21.36 13.26
C LYS A 312 0.66 20.73 12.00
N TYR A 313 0.99 19.45 12.07
CA TYR A 313 1.56 18.71 10.92
C TYR A 313 0.58 18.64 9.76
N SER A 314 -0.69 18.30 10.02
CA SER A 314 -1.71 18.16 8.98
C SER A 314 -1.91 19.47 8.19
N SER A 315 -1.86 20.62 8.87
CA SER A 315 -1.93 21.93 8.21
C SER A 315 -0.78 22.15 7.22
N ALA A 316 0.45 21.82 7.63
CA ALA A 316 1.64 21.91 6.76
C ALA A 316 1.59 20.87 5.64
N PHE A 317 1.25 19.61 5.97
CA PHE A 317 1.18 18.51 5.01
C PHE A 317 0.14 18.77 3.90
N VAL A 318 -1.04 19.22 4.26
CA VAL A 318 -2.11 19.61 3.31
C VAL A 318 -1.68 20.78 2.43
N SER A 319 -0.96 21.77 3.01
CA SER A 319 -0.38 22.86 2.22
C SER A 319 0.67 22.36 1.23
N THR A 320 1.51 21.39 1.66
CA THR A 320 2.52 20.76 0.81
C THR A 320 1.85 19.99 -0.32
N ILE A 321 0.82 19.18 -0.04
CA ILE A 321 0.05 18.48 -1.08
C ILE A 321 -0.46 19.45 -2.12
N TYR A 322 -1.11 20.54 -1.70
CA TYR A 322 -1.68 21.54 -2.60
C TYR A 322 -0.62 22.17 -3.50
N ILE A 323 0.48 22.64 -2.91
CA ILE A 323 1.57 23.30 -3.67
C ILE A 323 2.21 22.33 -4.65
N TYR A 324 2.55 21.11 -4.19
CA TYR A 324 3.19 20.08 -5.00
C TYR A 324 2.29 19.62 -6.15
N TYR A 325 1.03 19.30 -5.85
CA TYR A 325 0.03 18.90 -6.85
C TYR A 325 -0.16 19.99 -7.92
N THR A 326 -0.46 21.22 -7.49
CA THR A 326 -0.70 22.35 -8.41
C THR A 326 0.53 22.63 -9.28
N ARG A 327 1.71 22.57 -8.69
CA ARG A 327 2.96 22.86 -9.40
C ARG A 327 3.30 21.85 -10.48
N HIS A 328 3.19 20.56 -10.15
CA HIS A 328 3.65 19.50 -11.05
C HIS A 328 2.56 18.97 -11.98
N LEU A 329 1.30 18.97 -11.57
CA LEU A 329 0.19 18.51 -12.41
C LEU A 329 -0.58 19.66 -13.08
N LYS A 330 -0.30 20.94 -12.73
CA LYS A 330 -0.92 22.14 -13.32
C LYS A 330 -2.44 22.16 -13.18
N ARG A 331 -2.95 21.63 -12.08
CA ARG A 331 -4.39 21.54 -11.76
C ARG A 331 -4.64 22.02 -10.34
N ASN A 332 -5.84 22.52 -10.06
CA ASN A 332 -6.26 22.83 -8.70
C ASN A 332 -6.81 21.58 -8.01
N LEU A 333 -6.71 21.52 -6.68
CA LEU A 333 -7.37 20.47 -5.87
C LEU A 333 -8.86 20.78 -5.63
N SER A 334 -9.24 22.06 -5.65
CA SER A 334 -10.64 22.48 -5.56
C SER A 334 -11.26 22.55 -6.95
N ASN A 335 -12.45 22.01 -7.10
CA ASN A 335 -13.31 22.22 -8.27
C ASN A 335 -13.73 23.68 -8.40
#